data_6a746726ba285b9281d7e3df87bb57eb
#
_entry.id   6a746726ba285b9281d7e3df87bb57eb
#
_cell.length_a   1.000
_cell.length_b   1.000
_cell.length_c   1.000
_cell.angle_alpha   90.00
_cell.angle_beta   90.00
_cell.angle_gamma   90.00
#
_symmetry.space_group_name_H-M   'P 1'
#
loop_
_entity.id
_entity.type
_entity.pdbx_description
1 polymer ?
#
loop_
_entity_poly.entity_id
_entity_poly.type
_entity_poly.pdbx_seq_one_letter_code
_entity_poly.pdbx_strand_id
1 'polypeptide(L)'
;IFKKNKLKITSSIKFKSPSKSIDYWPKSFGKAMIDYSEKLKKIKPDIVIITGDRIETLAFCITCAYMNIPIAHVQAGDKSGHIDDLSRAAISKFANLHFAPSYQACKRLIKWGENKERIFFTGAPQLDDMAFKKKINKLDYFIVIFHPVLNEQEKINYQLNNLIHAINKSQIKAIWIYPNNDMGYKKILSKIKKNKKQNIKIVS
;
A
#
# COMPACT_ATOMS: atom_id res chain seq x y z
N ILE A 1 -9.83 -3.61 -12.88
CA ILE A 1 -9.84 -2.15 -12.70
C ILE A 1 -9.43 -1.47 -14.01
N PHE A 2 -8.23 -1.71 -14.57
CA PHE A 2 -7.72 -1.00 -15.77
C PHE A 2 -8.66 -1.11 -16.98
N LYS A 3 -9.15 -2.31 -17.30
CA LYS A 3 -10.10 -2.51 -18.41
C LYS A 3 -11.41 -1.75 -18.21
N LYS A 4 -11.93 -1.72 -16.97
CA LYS A 4 -13.18 -1.02 -16.63
C LYS A 4 -13.05 0.49 -16.84
N ASN A 5 -11.89 1.05 -16.54
CA ASN A 5 -11.61 2.49 -16.63
C ASN A 5 -10.97 2.90 -17.97
N LYS A 6 -10.95 2.00 -18.97
CA LYS A 6 -10.34 2.23 -20.31
C LYS A 6 -8.88 2.71 -20.27
N LEU A 7 -8.15 2.38 -19.19
CA LEU A 7 -6.74 2.74 -19.08
C LEU A 7 -5.87 1.80 -19.92
N LYS A 8 -5.01 2.39 -20.74
CA LYS A 8 -4.06 1.65 -21.57
C LYS A 8 -2.83 1.27 -20.73
N ILE A 9 -2.57 -0.01 -20.58
CA ILE A 9 -1.33 -0.51 -19.98
C ILE A 9 -0.27 -0.63 -21.08
N THR A 10 0.75 0.21 -21.02
CA THR A 10 1.86 0.19 -21.99
C THR A 10 2.80 -0.98 -21.70
N SER A 11 3.07 -1.28 -20.46
CA SER A 11 3.93 -2.39 -20.03
C SER A 11 3.56 -2.90 -18.66
N SER A 12 3.89 -4.15 -18.36
CA SER A 12 3.75 -4.72 -17.02
C SER A 12 5.00 -5.52 -16.66
N ILE A 13 5.34 -5.52 -15.39
CA ILE A 13 6.45 -6.27 -14.82
C ILE A 13 5.91 -7.10 -13.68
N LYS A 14 6.26 -8.39 -13.67
CA LYS A 14 5.81 -9.32 -12.66
C LYS A 14 6.76 -9.25 -11.45
N PHE A 15 6.35 -8.57 -10.41
CA PHE A 15 7.04 -8.63 -9.13
C PHE A 15 6.58 -9.87 -8.36
N LYS A 16 7.51 -10.73 -7.98
CA LYS A 16 7.19 -11.92 -7.21
C LYS A 16 7.27 -11.60 -5.72
N SER A 17 6.14 -11.60 -5.03
CA SER A 17 6.08 -11.46 -3.58
C SER A 17 6.62 -12.72 -2.89
N PRO A 18 7.38 -12.60 -1.80
CA PRO A 18 7.91 -13.76 -1.09
C PRO A 18 6.81 -14.53 -0.39
N SER A 19 6.71 -15.81 -0.71
CA SER A 19 5.80 -16.72 -0.02
C SER A 19 6.47 -17.53 1.08
N LYS A 20 7.81 -17.61 1.12
CA LYS A 20 8.54 -18.62 1.91
C LYS A 20 9.78 -18.14 2.66
N SER A 21 10.44 -17.03 2.26
CA SER A 21 11.73 -16.65 2.83
C SER A 21 11.98 -15.15 2.68
N ILE A 22 12.62 -14.54 3.68
CA ILE A 22 12.88 -13.09 3.74
C ILE A 22 13.94 -12.66 2.70
N ASP A 23 14.87 -13.54 2.34
CA ASP A 23 15.92 -13.30 1.34
C ASP A 23 15.38 -13.16 -0.09
N TYR A 24 14.12 -13.50 -0.28
CA TYR A 24 13.46 -13.37 -1.57
C TYR A 24 13.18 -11.91 -1.97
N TRP A 25 12.98 -11.02 -0.99
CA TRP A 25 12.73 -9.61 -1.25
C TRP A 25 13.88 -8.92 -1.99
N PRO A 26 15.15 -9.01 -1.51
CA PRO A 26 16.28 -8.43 -2.22
C PRO A 26 16.46 -8.99 -3.64
N LYS A 27 16.26 -10.29 -3.83
CA LYS A 27 16.34 -10.92 -5.17
C LYS A 27 15.27 -10.41 -6.12
N SER A 28 14.01 -10.29 -5.66
CA SER A 28 12.90 -9.75 -6.46
C SER A 28 13.12 -8.27 -6.77
N PHE A 29 13.66 -7.52 -5.82
CA PHE A 29 14.01 -6.11 -5.97
C PHE A 29 15.05 -5.89 -7.08
N GLY A 30 16.18 -6.60 -7.01
CA GLY A 30 17.24 -6.51 -8.02
C GLY A 30 16.74 -6.90 -9.41
N LYS A 31 15.97 -8.00 -9.52
CA LYS A 31 15.37 -8.40 -10.78
C LYS A 31 14.41 -7.34 -11.33
N ALA A 32 13.58 -6.76 -10.49
CA ALA A 32 12.66 -5.71 -10.91
C ALA A 32 13.38 -4.49 -11.44
N MET A 33 14.50 -4.07 -10.85
CA MET A 33 15.31 -2.96 -11.34
C MET A 33 15.84 -3.21 -12.75
N ILE A 34 16.31 -4.42 -13.05
CA ILE A 34 16.75 -4.80 -14.40
C ILE A 34 15.58 -4.69 -15.37
N ASP A 35 14.45 -5.31 -15.05
CA ASP A 35 13.25 -5.31 -15.90
C ASP A 35 12.71 -3.89 -16.13
N TYR A 36 12.74 -3.02 -15.09
CA TYR A 36 12.34 -1.60 -15.19
C TYR A 36 13.26 -0.81 -16.11
N SER A 37 14.59 -0.98 -15.99
CA SER A 37 15.54 -0.24 -16.80
C SER A 37 15.36 -0.54 -18.30
N GLU A 38 15.14 -1.80 -18.65
CA GLU A 38 14.88 -2.20 -20.05
C GLU A 38 13.57 -1.60 -20.59
N LYS A 39 12.52 -1.54 -19.78
CA LYS A 39 11.24 -0.95 -20.20
C LYS A 39 11.33 0.57 -20.32
N LEU A 40 11.93 1.24 -19.34
CA LEU A 40 12.10 2.70 -19.36
C LEU A 40 12.96 3.17 -20.53
N LYS A 41 14.01 2.42 -20.88
CA LYS A 41 14.82 2.69 -22.07
C LYS A 41 14.00 2.71 -23.36
N LYS A 42 12.94 1.88 -23.45
CA LYS A 42 12.03 1.84 -24.62
C LYS A 42 10.94 2.91 -24.55
N ILE A 43 10.40 3.17 -23.35
CA ILE A 43 9.27 4.10 -23.15
C ILE A 43 9.74 5.55 -23.20
N LYS A 44 10.93 5.85 -22.63
CA LYS A 44 11.55 7.18 -22.53
C LYS A 44 10.59 8.25 -21.99
N PRO A 45 10.03 8.09 -20.78
CA PRO A 45 9.13 9.09 -20.25
C PRO A 45 9.90 10.35 -19.83
N ASP A 46 9.29 11.53 -20.00
CA ASP A 46 9.85 12.80 -19.53
C ASP A 46 9.75 12.96 -18.02
N ILE A 47 8.74 12.35 -17.41
CA ILE A 47 8.50 12.31 -15.97
C ILE A 47 7.72 11.05 -15.62
N VAL A 48 7.94 10.53 -14.42
CA VAL A 48 7.15 9.42 -13.87
C VAL A 48 6.36 9.87 -12.65
N ILE A 49 5.11 9.43 -12.57
CA ILE A 49 4.27 9.60 -11.38
C ILE A 49 4.23 8.24 -10.67
N ILE A 50 4.66 8.23 -9.43
CA ILE A 50 4.66 7.04 -8.59
C ILE A 50 3.77 7.24 -7.38
N THR A 51 3.10 6.19 -6.96
CA THR A 51 2.24 6.22 -5.78
C THR A 51 2.58 5.06 -4.84
N GLY A 52 2.43 5.32 -3.56
CA GLY A 52 2.63 4.32 -2.51
C GLY A 52 4.09 4.20 -2.06
N ASP A 53 4.35 3.10 -1.39
CA ASP A 53 5.49 2.93 -0.50
C ASP A 53 6.06 1.51 -0.52
N ARG A 54 5.56 0.67 -1.40
CA ARG A 54 5.96 -0.72 -1.44
C ARG A 54 7.36 -0.89 -2.04
N ILE A 55 7.99 -2.01 -1.74
CA ILE A 55 9.34 -2.31 -2.18
C ILE A 55 9.48 -2.31 -3.71
N GLU A 56 8.45 -2.75 -4.44
CA GLU A 56 8.42 -2.67 -5.90
C GLU A 56 8.40 -1.23 -6.41
N THR A 57 7.72 -0.33 -5.72
CA THR A 57 7.70 1.11 -6.01
C THR A 57 9.06 1.74 -5.75
N LEU A 58 9.75 1.34 -4.66
CA LEU A 58 11.10 1.78 -4.36
C LEU A 58 12.09 1.33 -5.45
N ALA A 59 12.01 0.06 -5.90
CA ALA A 59 12.84 -0.44 -7.00
C ALA A 59 12.66 0.40 -8.28
N PHE A 60 11.41 0.72 -8.62
CA PHE A 60 11.09 1.56 -9.77
C PHE A 60 11.65 2.98 -9.60
N CYS A 61 11.45 3.57 -8.43
CA CYS A 61 11.93 4.91 -8.08
C CYS A 61 13.45 5.04 -8.23
N ILE A 62 14.21 4.11 -7.64
CA ILE A 62 15.67 4.10 -7.74
C ILE A 62 16.10 3.95 -9.21
N THR A 63 15.46 3.05 -9.95
CA THR A 63 15.76 2.88 -11.38
C THR A 63 15.55 4.18 -12.16
N CYS A 64 14.43 4.88 -11.95
CA CYS A 64 14.15 6.17 -12.60
C CYS A 64 15.20 7.22 -12.23
N ALA A 65 15.56 7.34 -10.95
CA ALA A 65 16.54 8.31 -10.48
C ALA A 65 17.91 8.11 -11.15
N TYR A 66 18.41 6.86 -11.21
CA TYR A 66 19.69 6.56 -11.84
C TYR A 66 19.65 6.56 -13.38
N MET A 67 18.45 6.59 -13.97
CA MET A 67 18.25 6.86 -15.39
C MET A 67 17.99 8.35 -15.69
N ASN A 68 18.12 9.22 -14.70
CA ASN A 68 17.86 10.67 -14.79
C ASN A 68 16.45 11.01 -15.28
N ILE A 69 15.46 10.23 -14.85
CA ILE A 69 14.05 10.46 -15.14
C ILE A 69 13.41 11.16 -13.94
N PRO A 70 12.84 12.36 -14.09
CA PRO A 70 12.18 13.07 -12.99
C PRO A 70 11.03 12.28 -12.38
N ILE A 71 10.86 12.40 -11.05
CA ILE A 71 9.92 11.61 -10.29
C ILE A 71 8.95 12.52 -9.51
N ALA A 72 7.66 12.29 -9.67
CA ALA A 72 6.59 12.86 -8.87
C ALA A 72 5.99 11.80 -7.94
N HIS A 73 6.11 12.00 -6.62
CA HIS A 73 5.67 11.04 -5.61
C HIS A 73 4.32 11.43 -5.03
N VAL A 74 3.30 10.63 -5.29
CA VAL A 74 1.94 10.77 -4.74
C VAL A 74 1.85 10.02 -3.41
N GLN A 75 1.18 10.58 -2.43
CA GLN A 75 1.12 10.15 -1.02
C GLN A 75 2.49 10.22 -0.32
N ALA A 76 3.29 11.20 -0.72
CA ALA A 76 4.59 11.47 -0.11
C ALA A 76 4.44 11.93 1.34
N GLY A 77 5.40 11.55 2.20
CA GLY A 77 5.46 12.02 3.59
C GLY A 77 4.43 11.43 4.53
N ASP A 78 3.60 10.48 4.10
CA ASP A 78 2.67 9.79 4.99
C ASP A 78 3.39 8.81 5.94
N LYS A 79 2.71 8.32 6.97
CA LYS A 79 3.26 7.42 7.97
C LYS A 79 2.23 6.37 8.38
N SER A 80 2.60 5.10 8.29
CA SER A 80 1.76 3.95 8.62
C SER A 80 2.21 3.19 9.87
N GLY A 81 3.46 3.39 10.32
CA GLY A 81 4.05 2.62 11.41
C GLY A 81 4.58 1.24 10.98
N HIS A 82 4.70 1.00 9.69
CA HIS A 82 5.17 -0.24 9.08
C HIS A 82 6.54 -0.08 8.41
N ILE A 83 7.17 -1.20 7.99
CA ILE A 83 8.44 -1.20 7.24
C ILE A 83 8.35 -0.34 5.97
N ASP A 84 7.17 -0.24 5.38
CA ASP A 84 6.91 0.57 4.19
C ASP A 84 7.18 2.07 4.41
N ASP A 85 7.19 2.54 5.67
CA ASP A 85 7.57 3.93 5.99
C ASP A 85 9.02 4.23 5.60
N LEU A 86 9.92 3.25 5.71
CA LEU A 86 11.31 3.39 5.26
C LEU A 86 11.39 3.51 3.74
N SER A 87 10.64 2.67 3.03
CA SER A 87 10.54 2.75 1.57
C SER A 87 9.96 4.08 1.13
N ARG A 88 8.90 4.56 1.78
CA ARG A 88 8.27 5.85 1.48
C ARG A 88 9.21 7.02 1.70
N ALA A 89 9.96 7.02 2.80
CA ALA A 89 10.96 8.04 3.09
C ALA A 89 12.07 8.04 2.03
N ALA A 90 12.58 6.86 1.66
CA ALA A 90 13.58 6.71 0.61
C ALA A 90 13.07 7.18 -0.76
N ILE A 91 11.84 6.80 -1.15
CA ILE A 91 11.20 7.26 -2.39
C ILE A 91 11.10 8.79 -2.39
N SER A 92 10.70 9.39 -1.27
CA SER A 92 10.62 10.86 -1.15
C SER A 92 11.99 11.52 -1.36
N LYS A 93 13.09 10.89 -0.91
CA LYS A 93 14.45 11.42 -1.13
C LYS A 93 14.89 11.41 -2.60
N PHE A 94 14.39 10.49 -3.38
CA PHE A 94 14.67 10.42 -4.82
C PHE A 94 13.71 11.27 -5.66
N ALA A 95 12.55 11.65 -5.10
CA ALA A 95 11.52 12.36 -5.85
C ALA A 95 11.85 13.84 -6.04
N ASN A 96 11.47 14.38 -7.18
CA ASN A 96 11.62 15.80 -7.53
C ASN A 96 10.40 16.62 -7.09
N LEU A 97 9.21 16.02 -7.07
CA LEU A 97 7.95 16.63 -6.65
C LEU A 97 7.24 15.72 -5.65
N HIS A 98 6.60 16.33 -4.65
CA HIS A 98 5.91 15.62 -3.57
C HIS A 98 4.45 16.06 -3.48
N PHE A 99 3.53 15.14 -3.71
CA PHE A 99 2.10 15.33 -3.54
C PHE A 99 1.66 14.69 -2.22
N ALA A 100 1.51 15.55 -1.20
CA ALA A 100 1.26 15.11 0.17
C ALA A 100 -0.24 15.00 0.48
N PRO A 101 -0.69 13.91 1.13
CA PRO A 101 -2.11 13.68 1.41
C PRO A 101 -2.63 14.48 2.61
N SER A 102 -1.76 15.05 3.42
CA SER A 102 -2.13 15.79 4.63
C SER A 102 -1.10 16.86 5.00
N TYR A 103 -1.52 17.85 5.79
CA TYR A 103 -0.60 18.84 6.35
C TYR A 103 0.52 18.21 7.19
N GLN A 104 0.24 17.13 7.90
CA GLN A 104 1.24 16.40 8.68
C GLN A 104 2.28 15.76 7.77
N ALA A 105 1.86 15.26 6.61
CA ALA A 105 2.78 14.73 5.60
C ALA A 105 3.69 15.84 5.03
N CYS A 106 3.13 17.00 4.69
CA CYS A 106 3.94 18.18 4.28
C CYS A 106 4.98 18.55 5.33
N LYS A 107 4.58 18.66 6.60
CA LYS A 107 5.50 18.98 7.70
C LYS A 107 6.60 17.94 7.85
N ARG A 108 6.30 16.65 7.67
CA ARG A 108 7.30 15.58 7.72
C ARG A 108 8.31 15.69 6.59
N LEU A 109 7.86 15.94 5.36
CA LEU A 109 8.75 16.14 4.22
C LEU A 109 9.71 17.29 4.45
N ILE A 110 9.22 18.44 4.93
CA ILE A 110 10.07 19.58 5.30
C ILE A 110 11.07 19.18 6.38
N LYS A 111 10.62 18.49 7.44
CA LYS A 111 11.50 17.98 8.50
C LYS A 111 12.57 17.00 8.00
N TRP A 112 12.26 16.25 6.94
CA TRP A 112 13.21 15.37 6.27
C TRP A 112 14.18 16.11 5.34
N GLY A 113 14.03 17.44 5.21
CA GLY A 113 14.92 18.30 4.42
C GLY A 113 14.50 18.40 2.94
N GLU A 114 13.23 18.09 2.60
CA GLU A 114 12.73 18.31 1.25
C GLU A 114 12.47 19.82 1.02
N ASN A 115 12.69 20.28 -0.21
CA ASN A 115 12.46 21.68 -0.58
C ASN A 115 10.95 21.97 -0.54
N LYS A 116 10.57 22.98 0.26
CA LYS A 116 9.18 23.40 0.46
C LYS A 116 8.47 23.75 -0.86
N GLU A 117 9.17 24.31 -1.83
CA GLU A 117 8.60 24.68 -3.13
C GLU A 117 8.22 23.47 -4.01
N ARG A 118 8.71 22.30 -3.65
CA ARG A 118 8.42 21.03 -4.34
C ARG A 118 7.41 20.16 -3.62
N ILE A 119 6.80 20.68 -2.53
CA ILE A 119 5.81 19.99 -1.72
C ILE A 119 4.44 20.60 -1.94
N PHE A 120 3.51 19.81 -2.42
CA PHE A 120 2.13 20.20 -2.71
C PHE A 120 1.16 19.45 -1.82
N PHE A 121 0.32 20.16 -1.08
CA PHE A 121 -0.80 19.54 -0.38
C PHE A 121 -1.95 19.29 -1.36
N THR A 122 -2.18 18.04 -1.73
CA THR A 122 -3.19 17.64 -2.72
C THR A 122 -4.34 16.83 -2.14
N GLY A 123 -4.24 16.42 -0.88
CA GLY A 123 -5.17 15.44 -0.32
C GLY A 123 -4.86 14.01 -0.80
N ALA A 124 -5.73 13.10 -0.44
CA ALA A 124 -5.64 11.68 -0.81
C ALA A 124 -6.53 11.39 -2.04
N PRO A 125 -5.96 11.09 -3.23
CA PRO A 125 -6.73 10.88 -4.46
C PRO A 125 -7.80 9.79 -4.35
N GLN A 126 -7.64 8.85 -3.42
CA GLN A 126 -8.62 7.79 -3.17
C GLN A 126 -9.98 8.31 -2.68
N LEU A 127 -10.03 9.57 -2.21
CA LEU A 127 -11.24 10.20 -1.70
C LEU A 127 -11.98 11.03 -2.76
N ASP A 128 -11.37 11.29 -3.92
CA ASP A 128 -11.91 12.21 -4.92
C ASP A 128 -13.26 11.73 -5.49
N ASP A 129 -13.40 10.41 -5.68
CA ASP A 129 -14.66 9.81 -6.18
C ASP A 129 -15.65 9.43 -5.07
N MET A 130 -15.36 9.76 -3.80
CA MET A 130 -16.25 9.41 -2.69
C MET A 130 -17.37 10.44 -2.52
N ALA A 131 -18.61 10.01 -2.82
CA ALA A 131 -19.80 10.79 -2.47
C ALA A 131 -20.10 10.66 -0.97
N PHE A 132 -19.81 11.70 -0.19
CA PHE A 132 -20.16 11.74 1.22
C PHE A 132 -21.65 12.05 1.39
N LYS A 133 -22.47 11.07 1.81
CA LYS A 133 -23.86 11.30 2.18
C LYS A 133 -23.93 12.01 3.53
N LYS A 134 -24.68 13.09 3.61
CA LYS A 134 -24.89 13.87 4.87
C LYS A 134 -25.58 13.07 5.99
N LYS A 135 -26.37 12.06 5.65
CA LYS A 135 -27.03 11.15 6.63
C LYS A 135 -26.56 9.72 6.38
N ILE A 136 -25.93 9.14 7.38
CA ILE A 136 -25.64 7.70 7.43
C ILE A 136 -26.82 7.07 8.16
N ASN A 137 -27.62 6.26 7.47
CA ASN A 137 -28.62 5.42 8.12
C ASN A 137 -27.92 4.38 8.99
N LYS A 138 -28.62 3.85 10.01
CA LYS A 138 -28.08 2.79 10.86
C LYS A 138 -27.51 1.68 9.98
N LEU A 139 -26.25 1.36 10.17
CA LEU A 139 -25.58 0.30 9.43
C LEU A 139 -25.83 -1.04 10.14
N ASP A 140 -26.27 -2.03 9.37
CA ASP A 140 -26.51 -3.39 9.88
C ASP A 140 -25.26 -4.27 9.87
N TYR A 141 -24.11 -3.72 9.47
CA TYR A 141 -22.84 -4.43 9.41
C TYR A 141 -21.65 -3.48 9.57
N PHE A 142 -20.51 -4.05 9.87
CA PHE A 142 -19.23 -3.34 9.80
C PHE A 142 -18.22 -4.09 8.91
N ILE A 143 -17.25 -3.36 8.39
CA ILE A 143 -16.19 -3.89 7.56
C ILE A 143 -14.98 -4.20 8.44
N VAL A 144 -14.40 -5.37 8.26
CA VAL A 144 -13.17 -5.80 8.93
C VAL A 144 -12.05 -5.92 7.90
N ILE A 145 -11.01 -5.13 8.09
CA ILE A 145 -9.76 -5.21 7.33
C ILE A 145 -8.64 -5.43 8.33
N PHE A 146 -7.96 -6.57 8.26
CA PHE A 146 -6.86 -6.91 9.15
C PHE A 146 -5.69 -7.45 8.33
N HIS A 147 -4.59 -6.70 8.34
CA HIS A 147 -3.36 -7.07 7.66
C HIS A 147 -2.30 -7.53 8.68
N PRO A 148 -1.43 -8.49 8.31
CA PRO A 148 -0.33 -8.88 9.18
C PRO A 148 0.70 -7.75 9.29
N VAL A 149 1.24 -7.54 10.49
CA VAL A 149 2.38 -6.65 10.73
C VAL A 149 3.64 -7.49 10.80
N LEU A 150 4.65 -7.15 10.01
CA LEU A 150 5.87 -7.96 9.85
C LEU A 150 6.57 -8.22 11.20
N ASN A 151 6.69 -7.19 12.04
CA ASN A 151 7.36 -7.26 13.32
C ASN A 151 6.51 -7.87 14.45
N GLU A 152 5.28 -8.28 14.16
CA GLU A 152 4.34 -8.85 15.13
C GLU A 152 3.79 -10.23 14.73
N GLN A 153 4.56 -10.96 13.92
CA GLN A 153 4.14 -12.26 13.38
C GLN A 153 3.76 -13.29 14.46
N GLU A 154 4.42 -13.27 15.60
CA GLU A 154 4.13 -14.13 16.77
C GLU A 154 2.80 -13.75 17.45
N LYS A 155 2.41 -12.48 17.40
CA LYS A 155 1.18 -11.96 18.01
C LYS A 155 -0.08 -12.17 17.16
N ILE A 156 0.05 -12.54 15.88
CA ILE A 156 -1.07 -12.67 14.94
C ILE A 156 -2.20 -13.54 15.51
N ASN A 157 -1.87 -14.69 16.11
CA ASN A 157 -2.89 -15.58 16.67
C ASN A 157 -3.66 -14.94 17.83
N TYR A 158 -2.97 -14.23 18.70
CA TYR A 158 -3.58 -13.51 19.83
C TYR A 158 -4.48 -12.39 19.33
N GLN A 159 -3.97 -11.54 18.42
CA GLN A 159 -4.71 -10.43 17.83
C GLN A 159 -5.98 -10.91 17.11
N LEU A 160 -5.87 -11.99 16.31
CA LEU A 160 -7.02 -12.57 15.60
C LEU A 160 -8.06 -13.18 16.55
N ASN A 161 -7.62 -13.85 17.62
CA ASN A 161 -8.55 -14.40 18.60
C ASN A 161 -9.38 -13.28 19.25
N ASN A 162 -8.73 -12.20 19.67
CA ASN A 162 -9.41 -11.06 20.29
C ASN A 162 -10.38 -10.39 19.30
N LEU A 163 -9.95 -10.19 18.04
CA LEU A 163 -10.80 -9.59 17.02
C LEU A 163 -12.01 -10.48 16.71
N ILE A 164 -11.81 -11.78 16.47
CA ILE A 164 -12.91 -12.73 16.20
C ILE A 164 -13.85 -12.82 17.41
N HIS A 165 -13.32 -12.82 18.64
CA HIS A 165 -14.12 -12.82 19.85
C HIS A 165 -15.00 -11.58 19.94
N ALA A 166 -14.43 -10.40 19.71
CA ALA A 166 -15.17 -9.13 19.73
C ALA A 166 -16.29 -9.10 18.68
N ILE A 167 -15.98 -9.55 17.45
CA ILE A 167 -16.97 -9.63 16.35
C ILE A 167 -18.12 -10.59 16.75
N ASN A 168 -17.79 -11.75 17.29
CA ASN A 168 -18.81 -12.73 17.69
C ASN A 168 -19.67 -12.24 18.86
N LYS A 169 -19.07 -11.49 19.79
CA LYS A 169 -19.78 -10.91 20.94
C LYS A 169 -20.71 -9.78 20.52
N SER A 170 -20.36 -9.01 19.51
CA SER A 170 -21.18 -7.89 19.02
C SER A 170 -22.50 -8.33 18.39
N GLN A 171 -22.59 -9.56 17.90
CA GLN A 171 -23.72 -10.12 17.13
C GLN A 171 -24.08 -9.33 15.86
N ILE A 172 -23.32 -8.28 15.54
CA ILE A 172 -23.49 -7.48 14.32
C ILE A 172 -22.86 -8.22 13.15
N LYS A 173 -23.47 -8.12 11.98
CA LYS A 173 -22.89 -8.68 10.75
C LYS A 173 -21.54 -8.03 10.45
N ALA A 174 -20.55 -8.85 10.09
CA ALA A 174 -19.23 -8.39 9.69
C ALA A 174 -18.91 -8.85 8.27
N ILE A 175 -18.41 -7.93 7.44
CA ILE A 175 -17.84 -8.22 6.12
C ILE A 175 -16.33 -8.16 6.28
N TRP A 176 -15.68 -9.33 6.22
CA TRP A 176 -14.23 -9.43 6.35
C TRP A 176 -13.58 -9.46 4.98
N ILE A 177 -12.81 -8.42 4.67
CA ILE A 177 -12.05 -8.32 3.42
C ILE A 177 -10.76 -9.15 3.58
N TYR A 178 -10.39 -9.89 2.54
CA TYR A 178 -9.15 -10.67 2.53
C TYR A 178 -7.94 -9.79 2.83
N PRO A 179 -7.00 -10.27 3.67
CA PRO A 179 -5.73 -9.58 3.85
C PRO A 179 -4.95 -9.52 2.54
N ASN A 180 -4.06 -8.54 2.42
CA ASN A 180 -3.06 -8.50 1.36
C ASN A 180 -2.11 -9.72 1.43
N ASN A 181 -1.21 -9.85 0.45
CA ASN A 181 -0.30 -10.99 0.33
C ASN A 181 0.96 -10.87 1.20
N ASP A 182 0.95 -10.04 2.24
CA ASP A 182 2.09 -9.90 3.14
C ASP A 182 2.38 -11.16 3.95
N MET A 183 3.58 -11.26 4.51
CA MET A 183 3.98 -12.42 5.29
C MET A 183 3.01 -12.63 6.46
N GLY A 184 2.49 -13.86 6.61
CA GLY A 184 1.51 -14.21 7.65
C GLY A 184 0.05 -14.24 7.17
N TYR A 185 -0.28 -13.73 5.99
CA TYR A 185 -1.66 -13.69 5.50
C TYR A 185 -2.36 -15.06 5.46
N LYS A 186 -1.63 -16.15 5.17
CA LYS A 186 -2.19 -17.51 5.16
C LYS A 186 -2.67 -17.96 6.55
N LYS A 187 -1.95 -17.55 7.61
CA LYS A 187 -2.37 -17.81 9.00
C LYS A 187 -3.68 -17.10 9.29
N ILE A 188 -3.81 -15.83 8.86
CA ILE A 188 -5.02 -15.03 9.01
C ILE A 188 -6.19 -15.72 8.32
N LEU A 189 -6.06 -16.06 7.04
CA LEU A 189 -7.12 -16.72 6.27
C LEU A 189 -7.55 -18.06 6.86
N SER A 190 -6.60 -18.90 7.27
CA SER A 190 -6.88 -20.19 7.90
C SER A 190 -7.66 -20.00 9.19
N LYS A 191 -7.26 -19.04 10.03
CA LYS A 191 -7.87 -18.74 11.32
C LYS A 191 -9.31 -18.24 11.15
N ILE A 192 -9.53 -17.28 10.23
CA ILE A 192 -10.85 -16.74 9.95
C ILE A 192 -11.80 -17.85 9.46
N LYS A 193 -11.33 -18.67 8.51
CA LYS A 193 -12.14 -19.76 7.94
C LYS A 193 -12.57 -20.78 8.99
N LYS A 194 -11.68 -21.10 9.95
CA LYS A 194 -11.95 -22.06 11.03
C LYS A 194 -12.92 -21.53 12.10
N ASN A 195 -12.91 -20.21 12.35
CA ASN A 195 -13.59 -19.60 13.49
C ASN A 195 -14.74 -18.67 13.11
N LYS A 196 -15.08 -18.57 11.81
CA LYS A 196 -16.19 -17.73 11.37
C LYS A 196 -17.51 -18.31 11.89
N LYS A 197 -18.32 -17.45 12.50
CA LYS A 197 -19.72 -17.70 12.77
C LYS A 197 -20.61 -17.19 11.63
N GLN A 198 -21.92 -17.42 11.68
CA GLN A 198 -22.87 -17.01 10.65
C GLN A 198 -22.90 -15.50 10.38
N ASN A 199 -22.52 -14.68 11.38
CA ASN A 199 -22.47 -13.23 11.26
C ASN A 199 -21.21 -12.71 10.52
N ILE A 200 -20.27 -13.57 10.11
CA ILE A 200 -19.04 -13.15 9.39
C ILE A 200 -19.11 -13.63 7.94
N LYS A 201 -19.18 -12.68 7.00
CA LYS A 201 -19.05 -12.91 5.56
C LYS A 201 -17.63 -12.54 5.13
N ILE A 202 -16.91 -13.46 4.50
CA ILE A 202 -15.57 -13.22 3.97
C ILE A 202 -15.68 -12.87 2.48
N VAL A 203 -15.01 -11.81 2.05
CA VAL A 203 -14.99 -11.33 0.66
C VAL A 203 -13.56 -11.07 0.20
N SER A 204 -13.30 -11.27 -1.10
CA SER A 204 -12.00 -11.04 -1.77
C SER A 204 -12.09 -9.83 -2.68
#